data_908ab4396e0a91f97e635d24e6bb6abf
#
_entry.id   908ab4396e0a91f97e635d24e6bb6abf
#
_cell.length_a   1.000
_cell.length_b   1.000
_cell.length_c   1.000
_cell.angle_alpha   90.00
_cell.angle_beta   90.00
_cell.angle_gamma   90.00
#
_symmetry.space_group_name_H-M   'P 1'
#
loop_
_entity.id
_entity.type
_entity.pdbx_description
1 polymer ?
#
loop_
_entity_poly.entity_id
_entity_poly.type
_entity_poly.pdbx_seq_one_letter_code
_entity_poly.pdbx_strand_id
1 'polypeptide(L)'
;MGAEMKELWQSRRTLVERALQAELDRTDILDDKLRASMAYSLMAGGKRLRPILLMAAADAVGVDGTKFITAACALEMIHTYSLIHDDLPAMDNDDYRRGKLTNHKVYDEGTAILAGD
;
A
#
# COMPACT_ATOMS: atom_id res chain seq x y z
N MET A 1 8.67 23.04 0.54
CA MET A 1 8.96 22.16 -0.62
C MET A 1 8.55 22.89 -1.90
N GLY A 2 9.44 22.96 -2.88
CA GLY A 2 9.19 23.68 -4.12
C GLY A 2 8.17 22.99 -5.03
N ALA A 3 7.64 23.73 -6.02
CA ALA A 3 6.65 23.20 -6.95
C ALA A 3 7.16 21.98 -7.73
N GLU A 4 8.43 22.00 -8.17
CA GLU A 4 9.06 20.89 -8.88
C GLU A 4 9.10 19.61 -8.04
N MET A 5 9.40 19.74 -6.75
CA MET A 5 9.44 18.62 -5.83
C MET A 5 8.03 18.05 -5.61
N LYS A 6 7.01 18.92 -5.52
CA LYS A 6 5.60 18.48 -5.42
C LYS A 6 5.16 17.71 -6.66
N GLU A 7 5.53 18.20 -7.85
CA GLU A 7 5.21 17.54 -9.11
C GLU A 7 5.88 16.16 -9.20
N LEU A 8 7.14 16.07 -8.82
CA LEU A 8 7.86 14.80 -8.81
C LEU A 8 7.20 13.82 -7.84
N TRP A 9 6.86 14.29 -6.64
CA TRP A 9 6.17 13.46 -5.64
C TRP A 9 4.85 12.93 -6.17
N GLN A 10 4.01 13.81 -6.74
CA GLN A 10 2.71 13.42 -7.29
C GLN A 10 2.85 12.44 -8.46
N SER A 11 3.82 12.68 -9.33
CA SER A 11 4.11 11.80 -10.45
C SER A 11 4.48 10.39 -9.97
N ARG A 12 5.38 10.31 -8.98
CA ARG A 12 5.82 9.03 -8.42
C ARG A 12 4.70 8.34 -7.65
N ARG A 13 3.91 9.10 -6.91
CA ARG A 13 2.74 8.57 -6.20
C ARG A 13 1.73 7.96 -7.17
N THR A 14 1.42 8.66 -8.25
CA THR A 14 0.51 8.16 -9.29
C THR A 14 1.05 6.87 -9.90
N LEU A 15 2.35 6.80 -10.18
CA LEU A 15 2.99 5.61 -10.72
C LEU A 15 2.85 4.42 -9.77
N VAL A 16 3.10 4.63 -8.48
CA VAL A 16 2.95 3.61 -7.44
C VAL A 16 1.50 3.14 -7.34
N GLU A 17 0.54 4.08 -7.28
CA GLU A 17 -0.88 3.75 -7.19
C GLU A 17 -1.34 2.89 -8.36
N ARG A 18 -0.94 3.22 -9.57
CA ARG A 18 -1.26 2.45 -10.77
C ARG A 18 -0.64 1.06 -10.74
N ALA A 19 0.61 0.96 -10.30
CA ALA A 19 1.30 -0.31 -10.20
C ALA A 19 0.68 -1.23 -9.14
N LEU A 20 0.29 -0.68 -8.00
CA LEU A 20 -0.40 -1.42 -6.95
C LEU A 20 -1.76 -1.94 -7.44
N GLN A 21 -2.52 -1.10 -8.15
CA GLN A 21 -3.80 -1.51 -8.72
C GLN A 21 -3.61 -2.63 -9.75
N ALA A 22 -2.59 -2.54 -10.59
CA ALA A 22 -2.28 -3.57 -11.58
C ALA A 22 -1.96 -4.91 -10.92
N GLU A 23 -1.23 -4.90 -9.79
CA GLU A 23 -0.94 -6.12 -9.03
C GLU A 23 -2.21 -6.72 -8.43
N LEU A 24 -3.10 -5.90 -7.88
CA LEU A 24 -4.40 -6.37 -7.38
C LEU A 24 -5.25 -6.99 -8.50
N ASP A 25 -5.24 -6.38 -9.69
CA ASP A 25 -5.99 -6.88 -10.84
C ASP A 25 -5.49 -8.24 -11.33
N ARG A 26 -4.22 -8.57 -11.05
CA ARG A 26 -3.64 -9.88 -11.37
C ARG A 26 -4.01 -10.99 -10.38
N THR A 27 -4.74 -10.66 -9.33
CA THR A 27 -5.17 -11.62 -8.31
C THR A 27 -6.59 -12.14 -8.57
N ASP A 28 -6.97 -12.28 -9.82
CA ASP A 28 -8.31 -12.71 -10.25
C ASP A 28 -8.66 -14.15 -9.82
N ILE A 29 -7.65 -14.94 -9.48
CA ILE A 29 -7.83 -16.31 -8.97
C ILE A 29 -8.23 -16.34 -7.49
N LEU A 30 -8.12 -15.21 -6.78
CA LEU A 30 -8.48 -15.12 -5.38
C LEU A 30 -9.99 -14.94 -5.22
N ASP A 31 -10.50 -15.34 -4.06
CA ASP A 31 -11.87 -15.05 -3.65
C ASP A 31 -12.13 -13.54 -3.70
N ASP A 32 -13.32 -13.15 -4.19
CA ASP A 32 -13.67 -11.74 -4.36
C ASP A 32 -13.62 -10.96 -3.05
N LYS A 33 -14.09 -11.56 -1.95
CA LYS A 33 -14.04 -10.92 -0.63
C LYS A 33 -12.61 -10.69 -0.15
N LEU A 34 -11.75 -11.67 -0.35
CA LEU A 34 -10.33 -11.54 0.02
C LEU A 34 -9.66 -10.43 -0.78
N ARG A 35 -9.84 -10.44 -2.09
CA ARG A 35 -9.27 -9.40 -2.96
C ARG A 35 -9.79 -8.01 -2.58
N ALA A 36 -11.10 -7.88 -2.32
CA ALA A 36 -11.70 -6.61 -1.90
C ALA A 36 -11.11 -6.12 -0.58
N SER A 37 -10.87 -7.02 0.38
CA SER A 37 -10.26 -6.64 1.67
C SER A 37 -8.80 -6.21 1.51
N MET A 38 -8.06 -6.87 0.65
CA MET A 38 -6.68 -6.46 0.31
C MET A 38 -6.68 -5.07 -0.31
N ALA A 39 -7.55 -4.85 -1.31
CA ALA A 39 -7.67 -3.55 -1.98
C ALA A 39 -8.10 -2.45 -1.01
N TYR A 40 -9.02 -2.74 -0.11
CA TYR A 40 -9.51 -1.78 0.88
C TYR A 40 -8.35 -1.15 1.66
N SER A 41 -7.42 -1.94 2.15
CA SER A 41 -6.28 -1.43 2.93
C SER A 41 -5.16 -0.88 2.04
N LEU A 42 -4.82 -1.58 0.96
CA LEU A 42 -3.72 -1.20 0.09
C LEU A 42 -4.02 0.11 -0.64
N MET A 43 -5.26 0.32 -1.07
CA MET A 43 -5.68 1.50 -1.82
C MET A 43 -6.35 2.57 -0.96
N ALA A 44 -6.29 2.45 0.37
CA ALA A 44 -6.93 3.39 1.30
C ALA A 44 -6.30 4.80 1.31
N GLY A 45 -5.23 4.99 0.56
CA GLY A 45 -4.52 6.25 0.52
C GLY A 45 -3.21 6.18 1.31
N GLY A 46 -2.73 7.34 1.69
CA GLY A 46 -1.43 7.48 2.32
C GLY A 46 -0.46 8.21 1.40
N LYS A 47 0.69 8.60 1.95
CA LYS A 47 1.67 9.41 1.24
C LYS A 47 2.55 8.61 0.28
N ARG A 48 2.53 7.28 0.39
CA ARG A 48 3.41 6.39 -0.36
C ARG A 48 4.88 6.72 -0.17
N LEU A 49 5.23 7.12 1.06
CA LEU A 49 6.58 7.59 1.40
C LEU A 49 7.65 6.54 1.11
N ARG A 50 7.44 5.30 1.55
CA ARG A 50 8.43 4.23 1.41
C ARG A 50 8.78 3.91 -0.04
N PRO A 51 7.79 3.66 -0.93
CA PRO A 51 8.11 3.41 -2.33
C PRO A 51 8.74 4.62 -3.02
N ILE A 52 8.29 5.84 -2.72
CA ILE A 52 8.85 7.06 -3.31
C ILE A 52 10.31 7.26 -2.87
N LEU A 53 10.62 7.02 -1.59
CA LEU A 53 12.00 7.11 -1.09
C LEU A 53 12.90 6.06 -1.74
N LEU A 54 12.41 4.85 -1.96
CA LEU A 54 13.19 3.81 -2.65
C LEU A 54 13.57 4.28 -4.05
N MET A 55 12.60 4.81 -4.80
CA MET A 55 12.86 5.32 -6.15
C MET A 55 13.78 6.54 -6.13
N ALA A 56 13.62 7.43 -5.16
CA ALA A 56 14.48 8.60 -5.00
C ALA A 56 15.94 8.20 -4.68
N ALA A 57 16.12 7.17 -3.86
CA ALA A 57 17.46 6.65 -3.57
C ALA A 57 18.15 6.12 -4.83
N ALA A 58 17.39 5.42 -5.69
CA ALA A 58 17.92 4.96 -6.97
C ALA A 58 18.31 6.13 -7.87
N ASP A 59 17.44 7.15 -7.96
CA ASP A 59 17.74 8.37 -8.71
C ASP A 59 19.02 9.04 -8.21
N ALA A 60 19.22 9.08 -6.90
CA ALA A 60 20.38 9.74 -6.28
C ALA A 60 21.71 9.07 -6.64
N VAL A 61 21.70 7.77 -6.93
CA VAL A 61 22.91 7.03 -7.34
C VAL A 61 23.00 6.88 -8.86
N GLY A 62 22.22 7.65 -9.61
CA GLY A 62 22.33 7.71 -11.06
C GLY A 62 21.54 6.67 -11.84
N VAL A 63 20.61 5.99 -11.19
CA VAL A 63 19.73 5.01 -11.84
C VAL A 63 18.31 5.56 -11.88
N ASP A 64 17.60 5.32 -12.98
CA ASP A 64 16.19 5.74 -13.07
C ASP A 64 15.35 4.96 -12.06
N GLY A 65 14.83 5.67 -11.04
CA GLY A 65 14.04 5.08 -9.94
C GLY A 65 12.79 4.36 -10.42
N THR A 66 12.20 4.76 -11.55
CA THR A 66 11.00 4.11 -12.09
C THR A 66 11.24 2.65 -12.50
N LYS A 67 12.49 2.26 -12.73
CA LYS A 67 12.85 0.86 -13.02
C LYS A 67 12.68 -0.05 -11.81
N PHE A 68 12.54 0.51 -10.62
CA PHE A 68 12.40 -0.23 -9.37
C PHE A 68 10.96 -0.24 -8.86
N ILE A 69 9.99 0.01 -9.74
CA ILE A 69 8.58 0.10 -9.36
C ILE A 69 8.07 -1.20 -8.71
N THR A 70 8.50 -2.35 -9.17
CA THR A 70 8.10 -3.63 -8.58
C THR A 70 8.59 -3.75 -7.14
N ALA A 71 9.85 -3.42 -6.88
CA ALA A 71 10.40 -3.43 -5.53
C ALA A 71 9.72 -2.38 -4.64
N ALA A 72 9.41 -1.21 -5.20
CA ALA A 72 8.70 -0.14 -4.50
C ALA A 72 7.30 -0.59 -4.08
N CYS A 73 6.57 -1.28 -4.96
CA CYS A 73 5.26 -1.85 -4.64
C CYS A 73 5.34 -2.92 -3.56
N ALA A 74 6.34 -3.79 -3.63
CA ALA A 74 6.56 -4.83 -2.62
C ALA A 74 6.78 -4.20 -1.24
N LEU A 75 7.57 -3.14 -1.17
CA LEU A 75 7.82 -2.42 0.08
C LEU A 75 6.53 -1.82 0.66
N GLU A 76 5.68 -1.25 -0.18
CA GLU A 76 4.40 -0.70 0.26
C GLU A 76 3.44 -1.79 0.72
N MET A 77 3.43 -2.94 0.05
CA MET A 77 2.62 -4.09 0.45
C MET A 77 3.04 -4.62 1.82
N ILE A 78 4.34 -4.72 2.08
CA ILE A 78 4.87 -5.12 3.39
C ILE A 78 4.41 -4.13 4.46
N HIS A 79 4.50 -2.84 4.18
CA HIS A 79 4.02 -1.80 5.10
C HIS A 79 2.52 -1.97 5.39
N THR A 80 1.72 -2.15 4.34
CA THR A 80 0.26 -2.28 4.47
C THR A 80 -0.13 -3.52 5.26
N TYR A 81 0.49 -4.68 5.00
CA TYR A 81 0.15 -5.88 5.76
C TYR A 81 0.43 -5.68 7.25
N SER A 82 1.53 -5.01 7.57
CA SER A 82 1.87 -4.77 8.98
C SER A 82 0.81 -3.92 9.68
N LEU A 83 0.24 -2.95 8.98
CA LEU A 83 -0.83 -2.11 9.52
C LEU A 83 -2.12 -2.92 9.73
N ILE A 84 -2.48 -3.77 8.78
CA ILE A 84 -3.67 -4.64 8.90
C ILE A 84 -3.55 -5.52 10.13
N HIS A 85 -2.40 -6.17 10.32
CA HIS A 85 -2.18 -7.08 11.45
C HIS A 85 -2.06 -6.35 12.77
N ASP A 86 -1.41 -5.16 12.80
CA ASP A 86 -1.30 -4.36 14.03
C ASP A 86 -2.67 -3.88 14.52
N ASP A 87 -3.62 -3.64 13.63
CA ASP A 87 -4.95 -3.16 13.98
C ASP A 87 -5.85 -4.27 14.57
N LEU A 88 -5.48 -5.53 14.43
CA LEU A 88 -6.30 -6.66 14.90
C LEU A 88 -6.53 -6.62 16.42
N PRO A 89 -7.66 -7.20 16.91
CA PRO A 89 -7.97 -7.24 18.34
C PRO A 89 -6.86 -7.83 19.21
N ALA A 90 -6.12 -8.83 18.70
CA ALA A 90 -5.02 -9.46 19.42
C ALA A 90 -3.76 -8.59 19.49
N MET A 91 -3.71 -7.52 18.72
CA MET A 91 -2.59 -6.58 18.67
C MET A 91 -3.03 -5.24 19.26
N ASP A 92 -3.05 -4.16 18.48
CA ASP A 92 -3.41 -2.83 19.00
C ASP A 92 -4.91 -2.64 19.17
N ASN A 93 -5.74 -3.50 18.59
CA ASN A 93 -7.20 -3.46 18.68
C ASN A 93 -7.76 -2.10 18.26
N ASP A 94 -7.33 -1.60 17.11
CA ASP A 94 -7.77 -0.32 16.57
C ASP A 94 -9.03 -0.48 15.73
N ASP A 95 -10.00 0.43 15.92
CA ASP A 95 -11.22 0.45 15.14
C ASP A 95 -11.09 1.34 13.90
N TYR A 96 -10.21 2.33 13.94
CA TYR A 96 -10.03 3.33 12.89
C TYR A 96 -8.56 3.52 12.53
N ARG A 97 -8.34 3.79 11.24
CA ARG A 97 -7.05 4.19 10.70
C ARG A 97 -7.28 5.24 9.62
N ARG A 98 -6.63 6.41 9.76
CA ARG A 98 -6.79 7.55 8.84
C ARG A 98 -8.25 7.94 8.64
N GLY A 99 -9.04 7.89 9.72
CA GLY A 99 -10.46 8.26 9.69
C GLY A 99 -11.39 7.23 9.07
N LYS A 100 -10.89 6.06 8.68
CA LYS A 100 -11.68 4.94 8.15
C LYS A 100 -11.66 3.77 9.10
N LEU A 101 -12.72 2.96 9.08
CA LEU A 101 -12.74 1.72 9.84
C LEU A 101 -11.59 0.83 9.37
N THR A 102 -10.98 0.12 10.33
CA THR A 102 -9.90 -0.83 10.04
C THR A 102 -10.43 -2.05 9.28
N ASN A 103 -9.53 -2.78 8.64
CA ASN A 103 -9.89 -3.91 7.77
C ASN A 103 -10.80 -4.92 8.47
N HIS A 104 -10.43 -5.35 9.69
CA HIS A 104 -11.20 -6.35 10.42
C HIS A 104 -12.58 -5.83 10.86
N LYS A 105 -12.77 -4.51 10.94
CA LYS A 105 -14.08 -3.92 11.26
C LYS A 105 -14.99 -3.87 10.04
N VAL A 106 -14.45 -3.71 8.85
CA VAL A 106 -15.22 -3.68 7.60
C VAL A 106 -15.58 -5.11 7.14
N TYR A 107 -14.62 -6.01 7.21
CA TYR A 107 -14.80 -7.39 6.75
C TYR A 107 -15.06 -8.33 7.91
N ASP A 108 -14.02 -8.87 8.49
CA ASP A 108 -14.02 -9.64 9.73
C ASP A 108 -12.57 -9.96 10.09
N GLU A 109 -12.35 -10.48 11.29
CA GLU A 109 -11.02 -10.76 11.79
C GLU A 109 -10.27 -11.79 10.95
N GLY A 110 -10.94 -12.89 10.59
CA GLY A 110 -10.33 -13.94 9.77
C GLY A 110 -9.94 -13.44 8.38
N THR A 111 -10.81 -12.66 7.74
CA THR A 111 -10.53 -12.07 6.43
C THR A 111 -9.36 -11.10 6.51
N ALA A 112 -9.30 -10.28 7.56
CA ALA A 112 -8.20 -9.33 7.77
C ALA A 112 -6.86 -10.05 7.95
N ILE A 113 -6.83 -11.15 8.70
CA ILE A 113 -5.64 -11.96 8.87
C ILE A 113 -5.14 -12.45 7.50
N LEU A 114 -6.02 -13.02 6.70
CA LEU A 114 -5.67 -13.53 5.37
C LEU A 114 -5.28 -12.41 4.40
N ALA A 115 -5.95 -11.26 4.50
CA ALA A 115 -5.60 -10.11 3.65
C ALA A 115 -4.18 -9.62 3.92
N GLY A 116 -3.75 -9.64 5.18
CA GLY A 116 -2.38 -9.28 5.54
C GLY A 116 -1.36 -10.34 5.09
N ASP A 117 -1.73 -11.61 5.16
CA ASP A 117 -0.84 -12.70 4.74
C ASP A 117 -0.52 -12.63 3.25
#